data_63d0f54c1b40afe60cda20698cbc9d9f
#
_entry.id   63d0f54c1b40afe60cda20698cbc9d9f
#
_cell.length_a   1.000
_cell.length_b   1.000
_cell.length_c   1.000
_cell.angle_alpha   90.00
_cell.angle_beta   90.00
_cell.angle_gamma   90.00
#
_symmetry.space_group_name_H-M   'P 1'
#
loop_
_entity.id
_entity.type
_entity.pdbx_description
1 polymer ?
#
loop_
_entity_poly.entity_id
_entity_poly.type
_entity_poly.pdbx_seq_one_letter_code
_entity_poly.pdbx_strand_id
1 'polypeptide(L)'
;MMATDVYPGKDLGTLELTITDEMVQHYIKGLDEPNPWYTASSPFGGPVAPVIVYQQADSEFKGWYLDNLFGNLWRRQEWEIHAPTRVGQVLRCSARVAERYRRRDRAVVAQEMLVRDESGHLIARSVHHQSFLAEQTSGEVSLRDPAAKEGARQGAELSGEPLSLELRKTFTPEMCDEFFYRSRNYHNDKAASKELGFGDTVIGGRMTISCVTELLTRHFGRGFYLGGRLDVKFTNVLWPNEPFTTRGIITGRRAEGGQTRAEVTVFCEKADGTKIIVASASALEEC
;
A
#
# COMPACT_ATOMS: atom_id res chain seq x y z
N MET A 1 12.70 28.51 -9.18
CA MET A 1 11.47 27.70 -9.13
C MET A 1 10.71 28.10 -7.88
N MET A 2 9.44 28.49 -7.96
CA MET A 2 8.67 28.80 -6.76
C MET A 2 8.45 27.47 -6.02
N ALA A 3 8.77 27.44 -4.71
CA ALA A 3 8.52 26.31 -3.85
C ALA A 3 7.06 25.88 -4.01
N THR A 4 6.83 24.59 -4.28
CA THR A 4 5.48 24.07 -4.41
C THR A 4 4.77 24.31 -3.09
N ASP A 5 3.76 25.17 -3.10
CA ASP A 5 3.02 25.51 -1.87
C ASP A 5 2.12 24.31 -1.52
N VAL A 6 2.62 23.45 -0.61
CA VAL A 6 1.95 22.25 -0.13
C VAL A 6 1.44 22.50 1.27
N TYR A 7 0.14 22.63 1.42
CA TYR A 7 -0.53 22.94 2.69
C TYR A 7 -1.77 22.07 2.91
N PRO A 8 -2.14 21.77 4.16
CA PRO A 8 -3.37 21.06 4.47
C PRO A 8 -4.61 21.75 3.90
N GLY A 9 -5.49 20.97 3.27
CA GLY A 9 -6.69 21.48 2.60
C GLY A 9 -6.48 21.82 1.12
N LYS A 10 -5.25 21.81 0.61
CA LYS A 10 -5.00 22.05 -0.84
C LYS A 10 -5.72 21.00 -1.66
N ASP A 11 -6.59 21.43 -2.56
CA ASP A 11 -7.26 20.60 -3.55
C ASP A 11 -6.25 20.18 -4.63
N LEU A 12 -6.19 18.90 -4.93
CA LEU A 12 -5.33 18.33 -5.97
C LEU A 12 -6.13 17.98 -7.23
N GLY A 13 -7.44 18.27 -7.21
CA GLY A 13 -8.35 18.05 -8.32
C GLY A 13 -8.97 16.66 -8.35
N THR A 14 -9.52 16.35 -9.50
CA THR A 14 -10.20 15.08 -9.79
C THR A 14 -9.68 14.52 -11.11
N LEU A 15 -9.54 13.20 -11.17
CA LEU A 15 -9.22 12.46 -12.40
C LEU A 15 -10.18 11.29 -12.57
N GLU A 16 -10.30 10.81 -13.78
CA GLU A 16 -11.00 9.56 -14.11
C GLU A 16 -9.97 8.45 -14.34
N LEU A 17 -10.23 7.29 -13.75
CA LEU A 17 -9.43 6.09 -13.90
C LEU A 17 -10.31 4.96 -14.41
N THR A 18 -10.06 4.47 -15.60
CA THR A 18 -10.68 3.24 -16.09
C THR A 18 -9.86 2.04 -15.62
N ILE A 19 -10.50 1.09 -14.95
CA ILE A 19 -9.88 -0.19 -14.60
C ILE A 19 -9.78 -1.03 -15.87
N THR A 20 -8.57 -1.18 -16.39
CA THR A 20 -8.34 -1.96 -17.62
C THR A 20 -7.92 -3.39 -17.31
N ASP A 21 -8.15 -4.30 -18.26
CA ASP A 21 -7.63 -5.65 -18.16
C ASP A 21 -6.10 -5.66 -18.07
N GLU A 22 -5.44 -4.80 -18.84
CA GLU A 22 -3.99 -4.59 -18.80
C GLU A 22 -3.48 -4.30 -17.37
N MET A 23 -4.15 -3.38 -16.63
CA MET A 23 -3.80 -3.09 -15.25
C MET A 23 -3.90 -4.32 -14.35
N VAL A 24 -4.96 -5.12 -14.52
CA VAL A 24 -5.18 -6.32 -13.72
C VAL A 24 -4.15 -7.39 -14.07
N GLN A 25 -3.82 -7.58 -15.35
CA GLN A 25 -2.81 -8.55 -15.78
C GLN A 25 -1.41 -8.20 -15.27
N HIS A 26 -0.99 -6.93 -15.37
CA HIS A 26 0.29 -6.46 -14.84
C HIS A 26 0.35 -6.58 -13.31
N TYR A 27 -0.76 -6.33 -12.62
CA TYR A 27 -0.86 -6.55 -11.17
C TYR A 27 -0.65 -8.03 -10.82
N ILE A 28 -1.39 -8.94 -11.48
CA ILE A 28 -1.30 -10.39 -11.25
C ILE A 28 0.13 -10.89 -11.47
N LYS A 29 0.74 -10.55 -12.60
CA LYS A 29 2.07 -11.01 -12.99
C LYS A 29 3.17 -10.40 -12.11
N GLY A 30 3.12 -9.09 -11.88
CA GLY A 30 4.11 -8.38 -11.08
C GLY A 30 4.13 -8.79 -9.61
N LEU A 31 3.02 -9.34 -9.10
CA LEU A 31 2.89 -9.79 -7.72
C LEU A 31 2.88 -11.31 -7.55
N ASP A 32 2.82 -12.06 -8.67
CA ASP A 32 2.56 -13.51 -8.64
C ASP A 32 1.33 -13.80 -7.76
N GLU A 33 0.20 -13.16 -8.09
CA GLU A 33 -1.07 -13.26 -7.34
C GLU A 33 -2.17 -13.89 -8.19
N PRO A 34 -2.19 -15.22 -8.37
CA PRO A 34 -3.14 -15.91 -9.24
C PRO A 34 -4.50 -16.12 -8.55
N ASN A 35 -5.14 -15.04 -8.11
CA ASN A 35 -6.47 -15.12 -7.52
C ASN A 35 -7.52 -15.34 -8.62
N PRO A 36 -8.27 -16.46 -8.61
CA PRO A 36 -9.27 -16.75 -9.64
C PRO A 36 -10.40 -15.73 -9.71
N TRP A 37 -10.63 -14.94 -8.69
CA TRP A 37 -11.63 -13.88 -8.70
C TRP A 37 -11.31 -12.76 -9.69
N TYR A 38 -10.06 -12.62 -10.10
CA TYR A 38 -9.66 -11.56 -11.04
C TYR A 38 -9.94 -11.93 -12.50
N THR A 39 -10.02 -13.23 -12.81
CA THR A 39 -10.13 -13.72 -14.19
C THR A 39 -11.35 -14.62 -14.44
N ALA A 40 -11.98 -15.11 -13.37
CA ALA A 40 -13.14 -16.01 -13.42
C ALA A 40 -14.31 -15.48 -12.60
N SER A 41 -15.13 -16.35 -12.05
CA SER A 41 -16.24 -15.93 -11.19
C SER A 41 -15.76 -15.62 -9.77
N SER A 42 -16.34 -14.60 -9.19
CA SER A 42 -16.18 -14.22 -7.78
C SER A 42 -17.52 -14.29 -7.05
N PRO A 43 -17.54 -14.21 -5.71
CA PRO A 43 -18.79 -14.10 -4.94
C PRO A 43 -19.64 -12.86 -5.28
N PHE A 44 -19.15 -11.98 -6.12
CA PHE A 44 -19.85 -10.78 -6.59
C PHE A 44 -20.54 -10.97 -7.95
N GLY A 45 -20.68 -12.21 -8.45
CA GLY A 45 -21.37 -12.52 -9.70
C GLY A 45 -20.56 -12.21 -10.97
N GLY A 46 -19.26 -12.40 -10.94
CA GLY A 46 -18.34 -12.19 -12.07
C GLY A 46 -16.95 -11.78 -11.58
N PRO A 47 -15.97 -11.57 -12.48
CA PRO A 47 -14.63 -11.14 -12.09
C PRO A 47 -14.64 -9.79 -11.39
N VAL A 48 -13.74 -9.63 -10.42
CA VAL A 48 -13.45 -8.37 -9.73
C VAL A 48 -11.98 -8.00 -9.93
N ALA A 49 -11.66 -6.73 -9.85
CA ALA A 49 -10.27 -6.30 -9.84
C ALA A 49 -9.64 -6.48 -8.45
N PRO A 50 -8.29 -6.57 -8.34
CA PRO A 50 -7.60 -6.55 -7.06
C PRO A 50 -8.03 -5.36 -6.20
N VAL A 51 -8.15 -5.55 -4.89
CA VAL A 51 -8.78 -4.61 -3.95
C VAL A 51 -8.25 -3.18 -4.05
N ILE A 52 -6.93 -3.02 -4.24
CA ILE A 52 -6.29 -1.69 -4.29
C ILE A 52 -5.70 -1.37 -5.66
N VAL A 53 -6.18 -2.01 -6.74
CA VAL A 53 -5.65 -1.79 -8.10
C VAL A 53 -5.67 -0.31 -8.51
N TYR A 54 -6.67 0.44 -8.05
CA TYR A 54 -6.83 1.87 -8.33
C TYR A 54 -5.85 2.77 -7.56
N GLN A 55 -5.01 2.23 -6.68
CA GLN A 55 -4.01 3.02 -5.96
C GLN A 55 -2.97 3.68 -6.86
N GLN A 56 -2.79 3.20 -8.09
CA GLN A 56 -1.92 3.89 -9.04
C GLN A 56 -2.36 5.33 -9.35
N ALA A 57 -3.63 5.68 -9.12
CA ALA A 57 -4.11 7.05 -9.27
C ALA A 57 -3.41 8.04 -8.32
N ASP A 58 -2.88 7.59 -7.16
CA ASP A 58 -2.16 8.44 -6.23
C ASP A 58 -0.99 9.19 -6.90
N SER A 59 -0.28 8.54 -7.81
CA SER A 59 0.87 9.08 -8.51
C SER A 59 0.53 10.07 -9.63
N GLU A 60 -0.72 10.07 -10.08
CA GLU A 60 -1.19 10.98 -11.13
C GLU A 60 -1.49 12.38 -10.58
N PHE A 61 -1.85 12.51 -9.31
CA PHE A 61 -2.06 13.81 -8.68
C PHE A 61 -0.75 14.55 -8.49
N LYS A 62 -0.72 15.83 -8.88
CA LYS A 62 0.48 16.69 -8.79
C LYS A 62 0.32 17.74 -7.69
N GLY A 63 1.43 18.30 -7.25
CA GLY A 63 1.43 19.44 -6.33
C GLY A 63 1.27 19.09 -4.84
N TRP A 64 1.51 17.84 -4.46
CA TRP A 64 1.53 17.40 -3.07
C TRP A 64 2.90 16.87 -2.60
N TYR A 65 3.85 16.63 -3.53
CA TYR A 65 5.24 16.31 -3.20
C TYR A 65 6.01 17.59 -2.88
N LEU A 66 6.96 17.49 -1.96
CA LEU A 66 7.93 18.55 -1.68
C LEU A 66 9.04 18.56 -2.74
N ASP A 67 9.74 19.68 -2.89
CA ASP A 67 10.76 19.88 -3.92
C ASP A 67 11.96 18.94 -3.72
N ASN A 68 12.35 18.66 -2.47
CA ASN A 68 13.41 17.72 -2.18
C ASN A 68 12.88 16.26 -2.24
N LEU A 69 13.13 15.59 -3.35
CA LEU A 69 12.76 14.19 -3.55
C LEU A 69 13.84 13.20 -3.07
N PHE A 70 15.02 13.69 -2.68
CA PHE A 70 16.11 12.84 -2.23
C PHE A 70 15.70 12.02 -1.01
N GLY A 71 15.89 10.71 -1.05
CA GLY A 71 15.54 9.79 0.02
C GLY A 71 14.07 9.77 0.41
N ASN A 72 13.16 10.21 -0.48
CA ASN A 72 11.73 10.14 -0.18
C ASN A 72 11.27 8.69 -0.05
N LEU A 73 10.38 8.42 0.90
CA LEU A 73 9.87 7.08 1.19
C LEU A 73 8.42 7.13 1.60
N TRP A 74 7.66 6.17 1.11
CA TRP A 74 6.32 5.91 1.60
C TRP A 74 6.38 5.44 3.04
N ARG A 75 5.63 6.10 3.91
CA ARG A 75 5.76 5.91 5.35
C ARG A 75 4.58 5.20 5.99
N ARG A 76 3.37 5.56 5.56
CA ARG A 76 2.12 5.03 6.08
C ARG A 76 1.06 5.09 5.00
N GLN A 77 0.15 4.12 5.04
CA GLN A 77 -1.01 4.06 4.17
C GLN A 77 -2.24 3.67 4.98
N GLU A 78 -3.32 4.42 4.81
CA GLU A 78 -4.62 4.06 5.35
C GLU A 78 -5.56 3.73 4.19
N TRP A 79 -6.42 2.73 4.40
CA TRP A 79 -7.47 2.35 3.48
C TRP A 79 -8.77 2.08 4.22
N GLU A 80 -9.89 2.57 3.64
CA GLU A 80 -11.25 2.13 3.91
C GLU A 80 -11.83 1.63 2.58
N ILE A 81 -12.29 0.38 2.54
CA ILE A 81 -12.74 -0.31 1.33
C ILE A 81 -14.23 -0.62 1.52
N HIS A 82 -15.05 -0.23 0.55
CA HIS A 82 -16.51 -0.30 0.66
C HIS A 82 -17.17 -1.13 -0.42
N ALA A 83 -16.53 -1.29 -1.60
CA ALA A 83 -17.08 -2.05 -2.70
C ALA A 83 -15.98 -2.60 -3.63
N PRO A 84 -16.24 -3.75 -4.31
CA PRO A 84 -15.35 -4.27 -5.35
C PRO A 84 -15.39 -3.37 -6.58
N THR A 85 -14.29 -3.40 -7.35
CA THR A 85 -14.21 -2.82 -8.69
C THR A 85 -14.08 -3.90 -9.75
N ARG A 86 -14.34 -3.54 -11.02
CA ARG A 86 -14.32 -4.46 -12.16
C ARG A 86 -13.57 -3.88 -13.34
N VAL A 87 -13.05 -4.74 -14.20
CA VAL A 87 -12.53 -4.32 -15.52
C VAL A 87 -13.64 -3.64 -16.32
N GLY A 88 -13.29 -2.54 -16.96
CA GLY A 88 -14.20 -1.66 -17.70
C GLY A 88 -14.87 -0.57 -16.87
N GLN A 89 -14.81 -0.65 -15.54
CA GLN A 89 -15.41 0.37 -14.68
C GLN A 89 -14.59 1.66 -14.73
N VAL A 90 -15.29 2.79 -14.86
CA VAL A 90 -14.71 4.12 -14.72
C VAL A 90 -14.87 4.59 -13.28
N LEU A 91 -13.77 4.99 -12.68
CA LEU A 91 -13.71 5.51 -11.32
C LEU A 91 -13.38 7.00 -11.33
N ARG A 92 -14.08 7.77 -10.52
CA ARG A 92 -13.76 9.17 -10.26
C ARG A 92 -12.94 9.27 -8.98
N CYS A 93 -11.66 9.66 -9.12
CA CYS A 93 -10.72 9.83 -8.04
C CYS A 93 -10.55 11.32 -7.77
N SER A 94 -10.86 11.79 -6.55
CA SER A 94 -10.60 13.16 -6.11
C SER A 94 -9.61 13.16 -4.96
N ALA A 95 -8.65 14.08 -4.95
CA ALA A 95 -7.63 14.12 -3.92
C ALA A 95 -7.39 15.52 -3.35
N ARG A 96 -6.88 15.54 -2.11
CA ARG A 96 -6.44 16.75 -1.41
C ARG A 96 -5.24 16.44 -0.53
N VAL A 97 -4.50 17.47 -0.17
CA VAL A 97 -3.53 17.38 0.94
C VAL A 97 -4.30 17.36 2.26
N ALA A 98 -4.28 16.22 2.96
CA ALA A 98 -4.96 16.07 4.24
C ALA A 98 -4.15 16.68 5.38
N GLU A 99 -2.85 16.38 5.42
CA GLU A 99 -1.95 16.79 6.51
C GLU A 99 -0.55 17.11 5.98
N ARG A 100 0.17 17.97 6.74
CA ARG A 100 1.62 18.19 6.63
C ARG A 100 2.20 18.28 8.03
N TYR A 101 3.18 17.42 8.35
CA TYR A 101 3.78 17.38 9.67
C TYR A 101 5.27 17.01 9.62
N ARG A 102 5.98 17.23 10.71
CA ARG A 102 7.37 16.74 10.88
C ARG A 102 7.39 15.51 11.76
N ARG A 103 8.26 14.59 11.40
CA ARG A 103 8.58 13.43 12.21
C ARG A 103 10.07 13.16 12.15
N ARG A 104 10.79 13.59 13.21
CA ARG A 104 12.24 13.54 13.31
C ARG A 104 12.89 14.39 12.20
N ASP A 105 13.77 13.80 11.40
CA ASP A 105 14.50 14.38 10.27
C ASP A 105 13.68 14.49 8.97
N ARG A 106 12.38 14.15 9.01
CA ARG A 106 11.54 14.12 7.82
C ARG A 106 10.33 15.04 7.93
N ALA A 107 10.05 15.73 6.85
CA ALA A 107 8.74 16.30 6.60
C ALA A 107 7.85 15.19 6.00
N VAL A 108 6.58 15.18 6.37
CA VAL A 108 5.59 14.22 5.85
C VAL A 108 4.41 14.99 5.29
N VAL A 109 3.97 14.58 4.11
CA VAL A 109 2.74 15.07 3.48
C VAL A 109 1.78 13.89 3.36
N ALA A 110 0.55 14.07 3.80
CA ALA A 110 -0.52 13.10 3.63
C ALA A 110 -1.47 13.57 2.52
N GLN A 111 -1.66 12.71 1.52
CA GLN A 111 -2.64 12.87 0.45
C GLN A 111 -3.85 12.00 0.78
N GLU A 112 -5.03 12.60 0.89
CA GLU A 112 -6.29 11.85 0.93
C GLU A 112 -6.85 11.74 -0.48
N MET A 113 -7.27 10.53 -0.87
CA MET A 113 -7.97 10.26 -2.12
C MET A 113 -9.29 9.55 -1.84
N LEU A 114 -10.37 10.04 -2.45
CA LEU A 114 -11.68 9.39 -2.47
C LEU A 114 -11.91 8.81 -3.86
N VAL A 115 -12.22 7.53 -3.89
CA VAL A 115 -12.54 6.77 -5.12
C VAL A 115 -14.03 6.51 -5.15
N ARG A 116 -14.72 6.96 -6.21
CA ARG A 116 -16.16 6.80 -6.39
C ARG A 116 -16.44 6.15 -7.75
N ASP A 117 -17.56 5.43 -7.81
CA ASP A 117 -18.10 4.97 -9.09
C ASP A 117 -18.83 6.09 -9.86
N GLU A 118 -19.32 5.78 -11.06
CA GLU A 118 -20.07 6.70 -11.91
C GLU A 118 -21.38 7.18 -11.28
N SER A 119 -21.96 6.42 -10.34
CA SER A 119 -23.15 6.79 -9.58
C SER A 119 -22.83 7.67 -8.39
N GLY A 120 -21.55 7.90 -8.09
CA GLY A 120 -21.07 8.67 -6.94
C GLY A 120 -20.94 7.87 -5.64
N HIS A 121 -21.18 6.55 -5.64
CA HIS A 121 -20.97 5.71 -4.46
C HIS A 121 -19.48 5.62 -4.12
N LEU A 122 -19.16 5.71 -2.84
CA LEU A 122 -17.78 5.57 -2.36
C LEU A 122 -17.32 4.11 -2.48
N ILE A 123 -16.30 3.89 -3.28
CA ILE A 123 -15.62 2.61 -3.45
C ILE A 123 -14.53 2.44 -2.40
N ALA A 124 -13.73 3.50 -2.21
CA ALA A 124 -12.67 3.49 -1.21
C ALA A 124 -12.24 4.90 -0.81
N ARG A 125 -11.65 4.98 0.39
CA ARG A 125 -10.89 6.13 0.88
C ARG A 125 -9.45 5.70 1.15
N SER A 126 -8.50 6.49 0.69
CA SER A 126 -7.07 6.29 0.86
C SER A 126 -6.43 7.49 1.54
N VAL A 127 -5.48 7.27 2.44
CA VAL A 127 -4.58 8.33 2.91
C VAL A 127 -3.13 7.86 2.80
N HIS A 128 -2.39 8.46 1.88
CA HIS A 128 -1.00 8.17 1.58
C HIS A 128 -0.07 9.17 2.28
N HIS A 129 0.78 8.71 3.17
CA HIS A 129 1.77 9.54 3.87
C HIS A 129 3.15 9.36 3.24
N GLN A 130 3.58 10.32 2.41
CA GLN A 130 4.92 10.35 1.83
C GLN A 130 5.85 11.19 2.72
N SER A 131 7.06 10.68 2.94
CA SER A 131 8.07 11.36 3.75
C SER A 131 9.25 11.82 2.93
N PHE A 132 9.75 13.01 3.23
CA PHE A 132 10.86 13.69 2.55
C PHE A 132 11.93 14.04 3.57
N LEU A 133 13.21 13.88 3.23
CA LEU A 133 14.30 14.37 4.07
C LEU A 133 14.25 15.90 4.14
N ALA A 134 14.38 16.45 5.34
CA ALA A 134 14.25 17.90 5.53
C ALA A 134 15.47 18.68 5.02
N GLU A 135 16.66 18.09 5.13
CA GLU A 135 17.93 18.79 4.91
C GLU A 135 18.86 18.08 3.92
N GLN A 136 18.91 16.73 3.93
CA GLN A 136 19.79 15.99 3.06
C GLN A 136 19.27 16.00 1.61
N THR A 137 20.14 16.37 0.66
CA THR A 137 19.83 16.47 -0.78
C THR A 137 20.77 15.68 -1.67
N SER A 138 21.77 15.01 -1.10
CA SER A 138 22.78 14.24 -1.86
C SER A 138 23.47 13.19 -0.99
N GLY A 139 24.30 12.37 -1.62
CA GLY A 139 25.04 11.29 -0.97
C GLY A 139 24.23 9.99 -0.89
N GLU A 140 24.42 9.22 0.15
CA GLU A 140 23.67 7.98 0.41
C GLU A 140 22.66 8.22 1.53
N VAL A 141 21.42 7.73 1.33
CA VAL A 141 20.37 7.82 2.36
C VAL A 141 20.72 6.93 3.53
N SER A 142 20.85 7.51 4.71
CA SER A 142 20.99 6.75 5.95
C SER A 142 19.67 6.02 6.27
N LEU A 143 19.64 4.75 5.94
CA LEU A 143 18.56 3.87 6.38
C LEU A 143 18.82 3.46 7.83
N ARG A 144 17.76 3.42 8.62
CA ARG A 144 17.91 3.01 10.03
C ARG A 144 18.27 1.54 10.11
N ASP A 145 19.25 1.25 10.94
CA ASP A 145 19.56 -0.11 11.32
C ASP A 145 18.32 -0.79 11.94
N PRO A 146 17.84 -1.90 11.37
CA PRO A 146 16.74 -2.68 11.92
C PRO A 146 17.00 -3.12 13.37
N ALA A 147 18.22 -3.55 13.70
CA ALA A 147 18.61 -4.01 15.02
C ALA A 147 18.46 -2.91 16.11
N ALA A 148 18.76 -1.65 15.75
CA ALA A 148 18.55 -0.51 16.66
C ALA A 148 17.07 -0.24 16.99
N LYS A 149 16.13 -0.82 16.22
CA LYS A 149 14.68 -0.71 16.46
C LYS A 149 14.14 -1.84 17.34
N GLU A 150 14.77 -3.00 17.32
CA GLU A 150 14.30 -4.18 18.08
C GLU A 150 14.48 -4.01 19.57
N GLY A 151 15.58 -3.43 20.03
CA GLY A 151 15.80 -3.13 21.45
C GLY A 151 14.74 -2.23 22.08
N ALA A 152 14.01 -1.44 21.27
CA ALA A 152 12.92 -0.59 21.75
C ALA A 152 11.52 -1.25 21.63
N ARG A 153 11.43 -2.46 21.09
CA ARG A 153 10.17 -3.15 20.75
C ARG A 153 10.11 -4.62 21.16
N GLN A 154 10.95 -5.06 22.09
CA GLN A 154 10.68 -6.29 22.85
C GLN A 154 9.45 -6.06 23.74
N GLY A 155 8.31 -5.90 23.13
CA GLY A 155 7.02 -5.69 23.73
C GLY A 155 6.06 -6.75 23.23
N ALA A 156 5.49 -7.49 24.16
CA ALA A 156 4.36 -8.38 24.09
C ALA A 156 4.30 -9.24 22.81
N GLU A 157 4.55 -10.52 22.94
CA GLU A 157 4.02 -11.49 21.97
C GLU A 157 2.56 -11.15 21.74
N LEU A 158 2.22 -10.80 20.50
CA LEU A 158 0.83 -10.58 20.14
C LEU A 158 0.11 -11.92 20.30
N SER A 159 -0.70 -12.01 21.33
CA SER A 159 -1.58 -13.14 21.52
C SER A 159 -2.79 -13.00 20.62
N GLY A 160 -3.20 -14.08 19.98
CA GLY A 160 -4.36 -14.09 19.10
C GLY A 160 -4.42 -15.35 18.24
N GLU A 161 -5.41 -15.41 17.36
CA GLU A 161 -5.63 -16.51 16.46
C GLU A 161 -4.88 -16.24 15.15
N PRO A 162 -3.90 -17.07 14.73
CA PRO A 162 -3.24 -16.90 13.44
C PRO A 162 -4.23 -17.01 12.29
N LEU A 163 -4.03 -16.21 11.24
CA LEU A 163 -4.74 -16.41 9.98
C LEU A 163 -4.39 -17.78 9.39
N SER A 164 -5.32 -18.38 8.66
CA SER A 164 -5.22 -19.75 8.14
C SER A 164 -4.10 -19.97 7.13
N LEU A 165 -3.49 -18.91 6.63
CA LEU A 165 -2.41 -18.98 5.64
C LEU A 165 -1.36 -17.90 5.87
N GLU A 166 -0.16 -18.13 5.34
CA GLU A 166 0.92 -17.18 5.20
C GLU A 166 1.31 -17.08 3.73
N LEU A 167 1.74 -15.91 3.29
CA LEU A 167 2.27 -15.69 1.94
C LEU A 167 3.78 -15.56 2.01
N ARG A 168 4.49 -16.42 1.27
CA ARG A 168 5.94 -16.34 1.13
C ARG A 168 6.26 -15.89 -0.28
N LYS A 169 6.94 -14.76 -0.42
CA LYS A 169 7.26 -14.16 -1.72
C LYS A 169 8.70 -13.67 -1.77
N THR A 170 9.17 -13.53 -2.99
CA THR A 170 10.44 -12.86 -3.35
C THR A 170 10.16 -12.05 -4.60
N PHE A 171 10.33 -10.74 -4.53
CA PHE A 171 10.15 -9.89 -5.70
C PHE A 171 11.48 -9.72 -6.44
N THR A 172 11.46 -10.00 -7.74
CA THR A 172 12.62 -9.83 -8.63
C THR A 172 12.57 -8.47 -9.34
N PRO A 173 13.67 -8.02 -9.94
CA PRO A 173 13.65 -6.83 -10.80
C PRO A 173 12.63 -6.91 -11.93
N GLU A 174 12.46 -8.09 -12.55
CA GLU A 174 11.52 -8.32 -13.64
C GLU A 174 10.07 -8.17 -13.17
N MET A 175 9.74 -8.61 -11.96
CA MET A 175 8.43 -8.39 -11.34
C MET A 175 8.18 -6.90 -11.07
N CYS A 176 9.22 -6.14 -10.71
CA CYS A 176 9.12 -4.69 -10.56
C CYS A 176 8.86 -4.01 -11.92
N ASP A 177 9.57 -4.42 -12.98
CA ASP A 177 9.34 -3.93 -14.34
C ASP A 177 7.90 -4.20 -14.79
N GLU A 178 7.41 -5.40 -14.56
CA GLU A 178 6.03 -5.81 -14.86
C GLU A 178 5.00 -4.97 -14.09
N PHE A 179 5.19 -4.77 -12.79
CA PHE A 179 4.25 -4.04 -11.95
C PHE A 179 4.25 -2.54 -12.23
N PHE A 180 5.41 -1.94 -12.51
CA PHE A 180 5.58 -0.51 -12.83
C PHE A 180 5.68 -0.25 -14.33
N TYR A 181 5.05 -1.06 -15.17
CA TYR A 181 5.13 -1.07 -16.63
C TYR A 181 4.92 0.31 -17.30
N ARG A 182 4.18 1.22 -16.66
CA ARG A 182 3.85 2.56 -17.23
C ARG A 182 4.97 3.57 -17.10
N SER A 183 5.96 3.36 -16.22
CA SER A 183 6.98 4.38 -15.96
C SER A 183 8.28 3.77 -15.44
N ARG A 184 9.40 4.33 -15.90
CA ARG A 184 10.68 4.12 -15.23
C ARG A 184 10.79 5.00 -14.00
N ASN A 185 11.13 4.40 -12.87
CA ASN A 185 11.26 5.06 -11.59
C ASN A 185 12.23 4.28 -10.67
N TYR A 186 12.46 4.75 -9.46
CA TYR A 186 13.43 4.14 -8.52
C TYR A 186 13.06 2.72 -8.03
N HIS A 187 11.93 2.17 -8.46
CA HIS A 187 11.54 0.78 -8.18
C HIS A 187 12.02 -0.19 -9.26
N ASN A 188 12.29 0.29 -10.48
CA ASN A 188 12.67 -0.54 -11.61
C ASN A 188 13.84 0.04 -12.43
N ASP A 189 14.45 1.16 -12.01
CA ASP A 189 15.61 1.78 -12.65
C ASP A 189 16.68 2.12 -11.59
N LYS A 190 17.84 1.46 -11.68
CA LYS A 190 18.96 1.68 -10.74
C LYS A 190 19.54 3.09 -10.81
N ALA A 191 19.54 3.73 -11.97
CA ALA A 191 20.03 5.10 -12.09
C ALA A 191 19.09 6.07 -11.37
N ALA A 192 17.79 5.95 -11.59
CA ALA A 192 16.78 6.74 -10.88
C ALA A 192 16.84 6.49 -9.36
N SER A 193 17.10 5.26 -8.92
CA SER A 193 17.26 4.93 -7.51
C SER A 193 18.48 5.60 -6.89
N LYS A 194 19.62 5.59 -7.58
CA LYS A 194 20.87 6.25 -7.14
C LYS A 194 20.71 7.77 -7.05
N GLU A 195 19.98 8.40 -7.98
CA GLU A 195 19.68 9.83 -7.94
C GLU A 195 18.92 10.21 -6.66
N LEU A 196 18.11 9.30 -6.12
CA LEU A 196 17.41 9.46 -4.86
C LEU A 196 18.20 9.01 -3.62
N GLY A 197 19.47 8.58 -3.81
CA GLY A 197 20.38 8.22 -2.73
C GLY A 197 20.27 6.77 -2.23
N PHE A 198 19.62 5.87 -2.98
CA PHE A 198 19.53 4.45 -2.63
C PHE A 198 20.61 3.63 -3.35
N GLY A 199 21.17 2.62 -2.68
CA GLY A 199 22.22 1.76 -3.23
C GLY A 199 21.75 0.82 -4.35
N ASP A 200 20.50 0.40 -4.34
CA ASP A 200 19.83 -0.42 -5.37
C ASP A 200 18.37 0.02 -5.57
N THR A 201 17.66 -0.57 -6.52
CA THR A 201 16.22 -0.36 -6.67
C THR A 201 15.49 -0.79 -5.39
N VAL A 202 14.49 -0.02 -5.01
CA VAL A 202 13.68 -0.29 -3.81
C VAL A 202 12.40 -0.98 -4.24
N ILE A 203 12.05 -2.13 -3.66
CA ILE A 203 10.76 -2.75 -3.92
C ILE A 203 9.63 -1.78 -3.58
N GLY A 204 8.70 -1.59 -4.52
CA GLY A 204 7.64 -0.60 -4.37
C GLY A 204 6.71 -0.89 -3.21
N GLY A 205 6.38 0.16 -2.46
CA GLY A 205 5.42 0.04 -1.35
C GLY A 205 4.06 -0.50 -1.79
N ARG A 206 3.63 -0.23 -3.05
CA ARG A 206 2.41 -0.83 -3.61
C ARG A 206 2.50 -2.34 -3.74
N MET A 207 3.66 -2.90 -4.09
CA MET A 207 3.84 -4.34 -4.19
C MET A 207 3.75 -5.01 -2.81
N THR A 208 4.40 -4.43 -1.80
CA THR A 208 4.39 -5.01 -0.45
C THR A 208 3.04 -4.87 0.26
N ILE A 209 2.33 -3.74 0.10
CA ILE A 209 0.98 -3.59 0.66
C ILE A 209 -0.04 -4.50 -0.05
N SER A 210 0.17 -4.80 -1.34
CA SER A 210 -0.66 -5.76 -2.07
C SER A 210 -0.59 -7.16 -1.47
N CYS A 211 0.56 -7.59 -0.92
CA CYS A 211 0.63 -8.86 -0.18
C CYS A 211 -0.22 -8.84 1.11
N VAL A 212 -0.35 -7.69 1.76
CA VAL A 212 -1.26 -7.53 2.91
C VAL A 212 -2.71 -7.68 2.45
N THR A 213 -3.10 -7.02 1.37
CA THR A 213 -4.48 -7.13 0.84
C THR A 213 -4.76 -8.51 0.25
N GLU A 214 -3.79 -9.17 -0.37
CA GLU A 214 -3.90 -10.57 -0.83
C GLU A 214 -4.20 -11.51 0.34
N LEU A 215 -3.40 -11.41 1.43
CA LEU A 215 -3.59 -12.23 2.63
C LEU A 215 -5.00 -12.06 3.21
N LEU A 216 -5.44 -10.80 3.36
CA LEU A 216 -6.74 -10.47 3.94
C LEU A 216 -7.90 -10.85 3.01
N THR A 217 -7.74 -10.69 1.70
CA THR A 217 -8.72 -11.14 0.70
C THR A 217 -8.89 -12.67 0.72
N ARG A 218 -7.78 -13.41 0.79
CA ARG A 218 -7.83 -14.87 0.84
C ARG A 218 -8.45 -15.41 2.12
N HIS A 219 -8.34 -14.68 3.23
CA HIS A 219 -8.89 -15.10 4.52
C HIS A 219 -10.35 -14.67 4.73
N PHE A 220 -10.67 -13.39 4.45
CA PHE A 220 -11.97 -12.78 4.74
C PHE A 220 -12.91 -12.71 3.53
N GLY A 221 -12.43 -13.02 2.34
CA GLY A 221 -13.24 -13.05 1.13
C GLY A 221 -13.98 -11.74 0.87
N ARG A 222 -15.30 -11.82 0.71
CA ARG A 222 -16.20 -10.68 0.49
C ARG A 222 -16.11 -9.65 1.61
N GLY A 223 -15.92 -10.09 2.85
CA GLY A 223 -15.91 -9.21 4.00
C GLY A 223 -14.79 -8.18 3.95
N PHE A 224 -13.66 -8.50 3.31
CA PHE A 224 -12.60 -7.54 3.10
C PHE A 224 -12.92 -6.54 1.98
N TYR A 225 -13.57 -6.96 0.88
CA TYR A 225 -14.02 -6.06 -0.19
C TYR A 225 -15.13 -5.09 0.26
N LEU A 226 -15.99 -5.51 1.20
CA LEU A 226 -17.17 -4.74 1.61
C LEU A 226 -16.97 -3.91 2.87
N GLY A 227 -15.86 -4.10 3.58
CA GLY A 227 -15.64 -3.40 4.84
C GLY A 227 -14.21 -3.46 5.34
N GLY A 228 -13.24 -3.74 4.46
CA GLY A 228 -11.83 -3.77 4.82
C GLY A 228 -11.33 -2.41 5.29
N ARG A 229 -10.54 -2.41 6.37
CA ARG A 229 -9.82 -1.24 6.85
C ARG A 229 -8.37 -1.61 7.09
N LEU A 230 -7.46 -0.70 6.76
CA LEU A 230 -6.01 -0.86 6.90
C LEU A 230 -5.36 0.41 7.44
N ASP A 231 -4.42 0.25 8.35
CA ASP A 231 -3.40 1.24 8.73
C ASP A 231 -2.03 0.57 8.63
N VAL A 232 -1.33 0.81 7.54
CA VAL A 232 -0.06 0.17 7.20
C VAL A 232 1.09 1.10 7.47
N LYS A 233 2.10 0.65 8.22
CA LYS A 233 3.36 1.37 8.47
C LYS A 233 4.50 0.64 7.77
N PHE A 234 5.17 1.33 6.87
CA PHE A 234 6.42 0.87 6.27
C PHE A 234 7.56 1.14 7.24
N THR A 235 8.23 0.09 7.67
CA THR A 235 9.23 0.16 8.74
C THR A 235 10.66 0.03 8.22
N ASN A 236 10.88 -0.79 7.20
CA ASN A 236 12.17 -0.98 6.55
C ASN A 236 12.00 -1.14 5.05
N VAL A 237 13.08 -0.90 4.31
CA VAL A 237 13.14 -1.11 2.87
C VAL A 237 13.26 -2.62 2.58
N LEU A 238 12.59 -3.06 1.54
CA LEU A 238 12.78 -4.37 0.93
C LEU A 238 13.57 -4.18 -0.37
N TRP A 239 14.64 -4.97 -0.54
CA TRP A 239 15.43 -4.97 -1.73
C TRP A 239 15.01 -6.10 -2.70
N PRO A 240 15.31 -6.01 -4.00
CA PRO A 240 15.06 -7.10 -4.93
C PRO A 240 15.73 -8.41 -4.48
N ASN A 241 15.07 -9.53 -4.75
CA ASN A 241 15.51 -10.87 -4.42
C ASN A 241 15.62 -11.20 -2.92
N GLU A 242 15.16 -10.32 -2.03
CA GLU A 242 15.05 -10.63 -0.60
C GLU A 242 13.72 -11.39 -0.34
N PRO A 243 13.78 -12.61 0.22
CA PRO A 243 12.57 -13.35 0.59
C PRO A 243 11.91 -12.73 1.84
N PHE A 244 10.59 -12.72 1.84
CA PHE A 244 9.80 -12.27 2.97
C PHE A 244 8.51 -13.08 3.13
N THR A 245 7.95 -13.03 4.34
CA THR A 245 6.68 -13.68 4.67
C THR A 245 5.67 -12.62 5.13
N THR A 246 4.44 -12.69 4.60
CA THR A 246 3.30 -11.92 5.07
C THR A 246 2.41 -12.85 5.90
N ARG A 247 2.16 -12.48 7.16
CA ARG A 247 1.34 -13.24 8.11
C ARG A 247 0.47 -12.32 8.95
N GLY A 248 -0.64 -12.85 9.47
CA GLY A 248 -1.58 -12.08 10.28
C GLY A 248 -2.07 -12.84 11.50
N ILE A 249 -2.50 -12.08 12.50
CA ILE A 249 -3.06 -12.58 13.76
C ILE A 249 -4.35 -11.80 14.04
N ILE A 250 -5.47 -12.51 14.24
CA ILE A 250 -6.71 -11.93 14.74
C ILE A 250 -6.51 -11.63 16.23
N THR A 251 -6.60 -10.37 16.60
CA THR A 251 -6.36 -9.86 17.95
C THR A 251 -7.65 -9.58 18.70
N GLY A 252 -8.79 -9.58 18.00
CA GLY A 252 -10.10 -9.37 18.61
C GLY A 252 -11.23 -9.46 17.60
N ARG A 253 -12.43 -9.54 18.11
CA ARG A 253 -13.70 -9.50 17.34
C ARG A 253 -14.70 -8.60 18.02
N ARG A 254 -15.48 -7.88 17.24
CA ARG A 254 -16.60 -7.04 17.75
C ARG A 254 -17.79 -7.06 16.82
N ALA A 255 -18.97 -6.86 17.39
CA ALA A 255 -20.18 -6.70 16.58
C ALA A 255 -20.18 -5.32 15.90
N GLU A 256 -20.53 -5.28 14.61
CA GLU A 256 -20.67 -4.07 13.82
C GLU A 256 -21.76 -4.27 12.75
N GLY A 257 -22.87 -3.51 12.82
CA GLY A 257 -23.92 -3.56 11.81
C GLY A 257 -24.61 -4.92 11.63
N GLY A 258 -24.71 -5.73 12.68
CA GLY A 258 -25.30 -7.08 12.61
C GLY A 258 -24.35 -8.16 12.12
N GLN A 259 -23.09 -7.83 11.85
CA GLN A 259 -22.02 -8.74 11.46
C GLN A 259 -20.91 -8.73 12.51
N THR A 260 -19.98 -9.66 12.43
CA THR A 260 -18.74 -9.65 13.23
C THR A 260 -17.63 -8.98 12.42
N ARG A 261 -16.93 -8.04 13.05
CA ARG A 261 -15.67 -7.49 12.53
C ARG A 261 -14.50 -8.08 13.28
N ALA A 262 -13.58 -8.71 12.56
CA ALA A 262 -12.31 -9.15 13.09
C ALA A 262 -11.29 -8.01 13.04
N GLU A 263 -10.56 -7.82 14.12
CA GLU A 263 -9.38 -6.94 14.21
C GLU A 263 -8.12 -7.79 14.01
N VAL A 264 -7.22 -7.35 13.13
CA VAL A 264 -6.06 -8.14 12.69
C VAL A 264 -4.80 -7.30 12.79
N THR A 265 -3.72 -7.89 13.29
CA THR A 265 -2.37 -7.35 13.08
C THR A 265 -1.67 -8.15 12.00
N VAL A 266 -1.12 -7.47 10.99
CA VAL A 266 -0.40 -8.09 9.86
C VAL A 266 1.04 -7.64 9.84
N PHE A 267 1.94 -8.57 9.52
CA PHE A 267 3.37 -8.33 9.37
C PHE A 267 3.85 -8.80 8.00
N CYS A 268 4.68 -8.00 7.33
CA CYS A 268 5.59 -8.48 6.30
C CYS A 268 6.99 -8.49 6.89
N GLU A 269 7.67 -9.63 6.88
CA GLU A 269 8.88 -9.89 7.64
C GLU A 269 9.90 -10.65 6.78
N LYS A 270 11.15 -10.16 6.75
CA LYS A 270 12.28 -10.86 6.11
C LYS A 270 12.65 -12.12 6.89
N ALA A 271 13.47 -12.98 6.29
CA ALA A 271 13.92 -14.23 6.92
C ALA A 271 14.71 -14.02 8.22
N ASP A 272 15.34 -12.87 8.39
CA ASP A 272 16.08 -12.48 9.61
C ASP A 272 15.17 -11.86 10.70
N GLY A 273 13.85 -11.85 10.51
CA GLY A 273 12.89 -11.24 11.45
C GLY A 273 12.67 -9.73 11.23
N THR A 274 13.42 -9.08 10.35
CA THR A 274 13.25 -7.65 10.05
C THR A 274 11.87 -7.35 9.46
N LYS A 275 11.05 -6.58 10.16
CA LYS A 275 9.73 -6.18 9.68
C LYS A 275 9.83 -5.06 8.66
N ILE A 276 9.32 -5.29 7.45
CA ILE A 276 9.19 -4.29 6.39
C ILE A 276 7.84 -3.57 6.45
N ILE A 277 6.80 -4.28 6.89
CA ILE A 277 5.47 -3.74 7.17
C ILE A 277 5.00 -4.21 8.55
N VAL A 278 4.33 -3.30 9.26
CA VAL A 278 3.45 -3.59 10.38
C VAL A 278 2.12 -2.90 10.11
N ALA A 279 1.04 -3.66 10.09
CA ALA A 279 -0.28 -3.13 9.80
C ALA A 279 -1.30 -3.52 10.88
N SER A 280 -2.19 -2.58 11.19
CA SER A 280 -3.47 -2.87 11.83
C SER A 280 -4.52 -2.95 10.72
N ALA A 281 -5.31 -4.00 10.72
CA ALA A 281 -6.35 -4.23 9.72
C ALA A 281 -7.65 -4.66 10.40
N SER A 282 -8.75 -4.54 9.70
CA SER A 282 -9.99 -5.21 10.08
C SER A 282 -10.83 -5.55 8.86
N ALA A 283 -11.64 -6.59 8.98
CA ALA A 283 -12.57 -7.03 7.96
C ALA A 283 -13.86 -7.56 8.59
N LEU A 284 -14.92 -7.59 7.82
CA LEU A 284 -16.15 -8.29 8.20
C LEU A 284 -15.92 -9.80 8.04
N GLU A 285 -16.34 -10.59 9.02
CA GLU A 285 -16.39 -12.05 8.87
C GLU A 285 -17.68 -12.41 8.14
N GLU A 286 -17.59 -13.33 7.17
CA GLU A 286 -18.77 -13.91 6.53
C GLU A 286 -19.46 -14.87 7.52
N CYS A 287 -20.79 -14.77 7.63
CA CYS A 287 -21.63 -15.71 8.36
C CYS A 287 -21.79 -17.01 7.59
#